data_a636d30011b8f8c2f51cc2fe5bc5a0d2
#
_entry.id   a636d30011b8f8c2f51cc2fe5bc5a0d2
#
_cell.length_a   1.000
_cell.length_b   1.000
_cell.length_c   1.000
_cell.angle_alpha   90.00
_cell.angle_beta   90.00
_cell.angle_gamma   90.00
#
_symmetry.space_group_name_H-M   'P 1'
#
loop_
_entity.id
_entity.type
_entity.pdbx_description
1 polymer ?
#
loop_
_entity_poly.entity_id
_entity_poly.type
_entity_poly.pdbx_seq_one_letter_code
_entity_poly.pdbx_strand_id
1 'polypeptide(L)'
;MAKFEGYKDIYVFVEQKNGEVANVGYELISEARKLVASIPQMNFQVVGVLLGHNIKDKANDVIAHGADKVIVVDDALLEGYSTQFYADALTQVINSFKPDSFLTGATVLGRDLAPRVAARLNAGLTADATKIEID
;
A
#
# COMPACT_ATOMS: atom_id res chain seq x y z
N MET A 1 16.29 -18.80 1.82
CA MET A 1 15.57 -18.06 2.84
C MET A 1 14.11 -18.34 2.74
N ALA A 2 13.72 -19.43 3.38
CA ALA A 2 12.32 -19.88 3.32
C ALA A 2 11.34 -18.82 3.84
N LYS A 3 11.79 -18.01 4.81
CA LYS A 3 10.96 -16.96 5.43
C LYS A 3 10.38 -15.97 4.41
N PHE A 4 11.11 -15.71 3.33
CA PHE A 4 10.70 -14.71 2.33
C PHE A 4 10.22 -15.31 1.02
N GLU A 5 10.11 -16.62 0.96
CA GLU A 5 9.57 -17.26 -0.24
C GLU A 5 8.14 -16.80 -0.47
N GLY A 6 7.83 -16.44 -1.72
CA GLY A 6 6.51 -15.98 -2.09
C GLY A 6 6.26 -14.49 -1.85
N TYR A 7 7.20 -13.80 -1.20
CA TYR A 7 7.10 -12.35 -1.01
C TYR A 7 7.58 -11.67 -2.28
N LYS A 8 6.70 -10.93 -2.91
CA LYS A 8 7.04 -10.25 -4.15
C LYS A 8 6.18 -9.02 -4.35
N ASP A 9 6.58 -8.19 -5.30
CA ASP A 9 5.88 -6.99 -5.74
C ASP A 9 6.01 -5.84 -4.74
N ILE A 10 5.83 -4.65 -5.26
CA ILE A 10 5.87 -3.43 -4.47
C ILE A 10 4.44 -2.92 -4.36
N TYR A 11 3.95 -2.85 -3.14
CA TYR A 11 2.59 -2.40 -2.84
C TYR A 11 2.62 -0.95 -2.41
N VAL A 12 1.60 -0.22 -2.78
CA VAL A 12 1.45 1.20 -2.46
C VAL A 12 0.11 1.42 -1.79
N PHE A 13 0.13 2.01 -0.61
CA PHE A 13 -1.11 2.46 0.03
C PHE A 13 -1.58 3.74 -0.65
N VAL A 14 -2.75 3.66 -1.28
CA VAL A 14 -3.30 4.79 -2.03
C VAL A 14 -4.30 5.52 -1.12
N GLU A 15 -3.88 6.67 -0.60
CA GLU A 15 -4.74 7.44 0.30
C GLU A 15 -5.92 8.03 -0.45
N GLN A 16 -7.07 8.03 0.22
CA GLN A 16 -8.25 8.71 -0.28
C GLN A 16 -8.93 9.45 0.88
N LYS A 17 -9.68 10.48 0.53
CA LYS A 17 -10.49 11.21 1.48
C LYS A 17 -11.84 11.48 0.83
N ASN A 18 -12.90 11.01 1.45
CA ASN A 18 -14.26 11.15 0.94
C ASN A 18 -14.41 10.61 -0.49
N GLY A 19 -13.70 9.51 -0.78
CA GLY A 19 -13.76 8.88 -2.10
C GLY A 19 -12.85 9.50 -3.16
N GLU A 20 -12.10 10.54 -2.82
CA GLU A 20 -11.17 11.19 -3.74
C GLU A 20 -9.76 10.74 -3.45
N VAL A 21 -9.07 10.21 -4.47
CA VAL A 21 -7.69 9.75 -4.32
C VAL A 21 -6.77 10.95 -4.17
N ALA A 22 -5.92 10.90 -3.14
CA ALA A 22 -4.96 11.97 -2.89
C ALA A 22 -3.76 11.87 -3.85
N ASN A 23 -3.22 13.02 -4.25
CA ASN A 23 -2.07 13.06 -5.15
C ASN A 23 -0.87 12.26 -4.63
N VAL A 24 -0.68 12.21 -3.31
CA VAL A 24 0.41 11.44 -2.73
C VAL A 24 0.36 9.96 -3.15
N GLY A 25 -0.83 9.42 -3.31
CA GLY A 25 -0.99 8.04 -3.79
C GLY A 25 -0.42 7.87 -5.19
N TYR A 26 -0.71 8.80 -6.08
CA TYR A 26 -0.19 8.76 -7.45
C TYR A 26 1.31 8.97 -7.50
N GLU A 27 1.83 9.86 -6.64
CA GLU A 27 3.28 10.06 -6.52
C GLU A 27 3.99 8.79 -6.07
N LEU A 28 3.41 8.07 -5.11
CA LEU A 28 3.97 6.81 -4.65
C LEU A 28 3.94 5.72 -5.72
N ILE A 29 2.88 5.69 -6.52
CA ILE A 29 2.80 4.78 -7.67
C ILE A 29 3.97 5.05 -8.62
N SER A 30 4.24 6.32 -8.92
CA SER A 30 5.35 6.73 -9.76
C SER A 30 6.70 6.28 -9.17
N GLU A 31 6.88 6.47 -7.88
CA GLU A 31 8.10 6.02 -7.19
C GLU A 31 8.25 4.50 -7.24
N ALA A 32 7.15 3.78 -7.04
CA ALA A 32 7.17 2.32 -7.13
C ALA A 32 7.54 1.84 -8.53
N ARG A 33 7.05 2.52 -9.58
CA ARG A 33 7.45 2.20 -10.95
C ARG A 33 8.96 2.34 -11.16
N LYS A 34 9.56 3.38 -10.59
CA LYS A 34 11.00 3.58 -10.67
C LYS A 34 11.76 2.47 -9.94
N LEU A 35 11.27 2.07 -8.77
CA LEU A 35 11.90 0.99 -8.01
C LEU A 35 11.85 -0.33 -8.79
N VAL A 36 10.71 -0.65 -9.36
CA VAL A 36 10.55 -1.87 -10.15
C VAL A 36 11.46 -1.85 -11.36
N ALA A 37 11.57 -0.69 -12.03
CA ALA A 37 12.46 -0.55 -13.19
C ALA A 37 13.93 -0.71 -12.83
N SER A 38 14.31 -0.40 -11.59
CA SER A 38 15.69 -0.54 -11.13
C SER A 38 16.07 -1.99 -10.80
N ILE A 39 15.10 -2.88 -10.68
CA ILE A 39 15.32 -4.29 -10.36
C ILE A 39 14.58 -5.21 -11.34
N PRO A 40 14.83 -5.08 -12.66
CA PRO A 40 14.04 -5.82 -13.65
C PRO A 40 14.15 -7.34 -13.51
N GLN A 41 15.24 -7.83 -12.95
CA GLN A 41 15.44 -9.26 -12.73
C GLN A 41 14.45 -9.84 -11.72
N MET A 42 13.86 -9.02 -10.87
CA MET A 42 12.87 -9.49 -9.89
C MET A 42 11.50 -9.70 -10.52
N ASN A 43 11.24 -9.06 -11.63
CA ASN A 43 9.95 -9.16 -12.32
C ASN A 43 8.77 -8.78 -11.41
N PHE A 44 8.95 -7.76 -10.59
CA PHE A 44 7.92 -7.30 -9.66
C PHE A 44 6.88 -6.44 -10.36
N GLN A 45 5.67 -6.47 -9.82
CA GLN A 45 4.59 -5.57 -10.22
C GLN A 45 4.40 -4.46 -9.19
N VAL A 46 3.73 -3.39 -9.59
CA VAL A 46 3.27 -2.33 -8.70
C VAL A 46 1.80 -2.57 -8.41
N VAL A 47 1.46 -2.72 -7.14
CA VAL A 47 0.08 -3.01 -6.72
C VAL A 47 -0.41 -1.90 -5.81
N GLY A 48 -1.48 -1.24 -6.22
CA GLY A 48 -2.14 -0.25 -5.37
C GLY A 48 -3.08 -0.92 -4.37
N VAL A 49 -3.14 -0.41 -3.16
CA VAL A 49 -4.10 -0.85 -2.15
C VAL A 49 -5.00 0.32 -1.80
N LEU A 50 -6.28 0.18 -2.06
CA LEU A 50 -7.27 1.23 -1.90
C LEU A 50 -8.31 0.80 -0.87
N LEU A 51 -8.33 1.49 0.26
CA LEU A 51 -9.27 1.22 1.34
C LEU A 51 -10.28 2.35 1.43
N GLY A 52 -11.55 2.03 1.57
CA GLY A 52 -12.59 3.05 1.70
C GLY A 52 -13.97 2.46 1.55
N HIS A 53 -14.93 3.33 1.28
CA HIS A 53 -16.32 2.93 1.06
C HIS A 53 -16.79 3.53 -0.25
N ASN A 54 -17.42 2.71 -1.10
CA ASN A 54 -17.91 3.12 -2.43
C ASN A 54 -16.77 3.66 -3.30
N ILE A 55 -15.64 2.96 -3.31
CA ILE A 55 -14.42 3.42 -3.99
C ILE A 55 -13.97 2.53 -5.15
N LYS A 56 -14.75 1.52 -5.50
CA LYS A 56 -14.35 0.56 -6.54
C LYS A 56 -14.10 1.22 -7.89
N ASP A 57 -14.83 2.27 -8.18
CA ASP A 57 -14.68 3.01 -9.45
C ASP A 57 -13.35 3.77 -9.53
N LYS A 58 -12.68 3.99 -8.42
CA LYS A 58 -11.38 4.67 -8.41
C LYS A 58 -10.21 3.76 -8.80
N ALA A 59 -10.41 2.46 -8.81
CA ALA A 59 -9.36 1.50 -9.14
C ALA A 59 -8.78 1.75 -10.54
N ASN A 60 -9.64 2.07 -11.51
CA ASN A 60 -9.18 2.35 -12.88
C ASN A 60 -8.26 3.56 -12.94
N ASP A 61 -8.52 4.58 -12.14
CA ASP A 61 -7.67 5.77 -12.09
C ASP A 61 -6.29 5.43 -11.55
N VAL A 62 -6.22 4.57 -10.54
CA VAL A 62 -4.96 4.12 -9.96
C VAL A 62 -4.15 3.33 -11.00
N ILE A 63 -4.80 2.45 -11.74
CA ILE A 63 -4.16 1.70 -12.82
C ILE A 63 -3.66 2.64 -13.90
N ALA A 64 -4.46 3.64 -14.27
CA ALA A 64 -4.08 4.62 -15.30
C ALA A 64 -2.83 5.41 -14.90
N HIS A 65 -2.57 5.55 -13.59
CA HIS A 65 -1.38 6.26 -13.10
C HIS A 65 -0.14 5.37 -12.96
N GLY A 66 -0.25 4.08 -13.30
CA GLY A 66 0.91 3.21 -13.39
C GLY A 66 0.89 1.93 -12.55
N ALA A 67 -0.16 1.68 -11.79
CA ALA A 67 -0.28 0.42 -11.08
C ALA A 67 -0.62 -0.71 -12.05
N ASP A 68 -0.02 -1.87 -11.84
CA ASP A 68 -0.34 -3.06 -12.63
C ASP A 68 -1.66 -3.67 -12.21
N LYS A 69 -1.96 -3.58 -10.92
CA LYS A 69 -3.25 -4.02 -10.39
C LYS A 69 -3.57 -3.27 -9.10
N VAL A 70 -4.81 -3.35 -8.66
CA VAL A 70 -5.29 -2.67 -7.46
C VAL A 70 -6.07 -3.66 -6.60
N ILE A 71 -5.75 -3.70 -5.32
CA ILE A 71 -6.54 -4.42 -4.34
C ILE A 71 -7.47 -3.41 -3.69
N VAL A 72 -8.77 -3.63 -3.83
CA VAL A 72 -9.78 -2.74 -3.26
C VAL A 72 -10.43 -3.42 -2.07
N VAL A 73 -10.41 -2.76 -0.93
CA VAL A 73 -11.17 -3.18 0.25
C VAL A 73 -12.26 -2.14 0.46
N ASP A 74 -13.48 -2.47 0.07
CA ASP A 74 -14.62 -1.56 0.11
C ASP A 74 -15.54 -2.00 1.25
N ASP A 75 -15.58 -1.20 2.31
CA ASP A 75 -16.35 -1.51 3.49
C ASP A 75 -16.79 -0.21 4.15
N ALA A 76 -18.04 -0.17 4.63
CA ALA A 76 -18.58 1.01 5.29
C ALA A 76 -17.75 1.45 6.50
N LEU A 77 -17.07 0.53 7.17
CA LEU A 77 -16.21 0.86 8.31
C LEU A 77 -14.98 1.66 7.90
N LEU A 78 -14.65 1.68 6.61
CA LEU A 78 -13.49 2.40 6.08
C LEU A 78 -13.87 3.74 5.45
N GLU A 79 -15.10 4.19 5.59
CA GLU A 79 -15.55 5.45 5.00
C GLU A 79 -14.73 6.63 5.50
N GLY A 80 -14.60 6.75 6.83
CA GLY A 80 -13.71 7.74 7.42
C GLY A 80 -12.46 7.04 7.93
N TYR A 81 -11.38 7.78 8.09
CA TYR A 81 -10.15 7.18 8.59
C TYR A 81 -10.32 6.76 10.06
N SER A 82 -10.07 5.50 10.32
CA SER A 82 -9.95 4.93 11.66
C SER A 82 -8.66 4.13 11.69
N THR A 83 -7.75 4.50 12.57
CA THR A 83 -6.46 3.81 12.68
C THR A 83 -6.64 2.32 12.86
N GLN A 84 -7.57 1.92 13.73
CA GLN A 84 -7.78 0.51 14.03
C GLN A 84 -8.30 -0.26 12.82
N PHE A 85 -9.36 0.23 12.18
CA PHE A 85 -9.95 -0.49 11.04
C PHE A 85 -9.01 -0.51 9.84
N TYR A 86 -8.31 0.59 9.58
CA TYR A 86 -7.34 0.65 8.50
C TYR A 86 -6.14 -0.26 8.76
N ALA A 87 -5.65 -0.26 10.00
CA ALA A 87 -4.53 -1.15 10.36
C ALA A 87 -4.94 -2.62 10.25
N ASP A 88 -6.15 -2.96 10.68
CA ASP A 88 -6.67 -4.32 10.54
C ASP A 88 -6.73 -4.74 9.06
N ALA A 89 -7.29 -3.88 8.21
CA ALA A 89 -7.44 -4.17 6.79
C ALA A 89 -6.09 -4.33 6.10
N LEU A 90 -5.16 -3.41 6.34
CA LEU A 90 -3.83 -3.48 5.74
C LEU A 90 -3.04 -4.70 6.22
N THR A 91 -3.13 -5.02 7.51
CA THR A 91 -2.45 -6.21 8.03
C THR A 91 -2.96 -7.47 7.35
N GLN A 92 -4.27 -7.56 7.13
CA GLN A 92 -4.85 -8.70 6.41
C GLN A 92 -4.38 -8.77 4.96
N VAL A 93 -4.33 -7.63 4.28
CA VAL A 93 -3.84 -7.57 2.90
C VAL A 93 -2.39 -8.06 2.83
N ILE A 94 -1.54 -7.56 3.70
CA ILE A 94 -0.12 -7.91 3.69
C ILE A 94 0.08 -9.40 4.00
N ASN A 95 -0.64 -9.92 4.98
CA ASN A 95 -0.54 -11.33 5.32
C ASN A 95 -1.05 -12.25 4.21
N SER A 96 -2.07 -11.80 3.47
CA SER A 96 -2.67 -12.60 2.40
C SER A 96 -1.86 -12.56 1.10
N PHE A 97 -1.33 -11.39 0.74
CA PHE A 97 -0.70 -11.18 -0.56
C PHE A 97 0.82 -11.16 -0.52
N LYS A 98 1.40 -11.01 0.66
CA LYS A 98 2.85 -11.09 0.88
C LYS A 98 3.67 -10.16 -0.01
N PRO A 99 3.49 -8.84 0.10
CA PRO A 99 4.31 -7.89 -0.66
C PRO A 99 5.75 -7.91 -0.19
N ASP A 100 6.69 -7.68 -1.12
CA ASP A 100 8.10 -7.49 -0.77
C ASP A 100 8.29 -6.18 -0.02
N SER A 101 7.64 -5.12 -0.49
CA SER A 101 7.71 -3.79 0.11
C SER A 101 6.33 -3.15 0.08
N PHE A 102 6.08 -2.29 1.07
CA PHE A 102 4.83 -1.57 1.16
C PHE A 102 5.14 -0.09 1.40
N LEU A 103 4.72 0.77 0.48
CA LEU A 103 4.98 2.20 0.54
C LEU A 103 3.74 2.94 1.05
N THR A 104 3.95 3.85 1.98
CA THR A 104 2.91 4.78 2.44
C THR A 104 3.41 6.20 2.32
N GLY A 105 2.49 7.16 2.24
CA GLY A 105 2.86 8.57 2.16
C GLY A 105 3.36 9.12 3.50
N ALA A 106 4.22 10.14 3.43
CA ALA A 106 4.69 10.87 4.61
C ALA A 106 3.66 11.93 5.01
N THR A 107 2.40 11.54 5.08
CA THR A 107 1.27 12.37 5.47
C THR A 107 0.93 12.12 6.93
N VAL A 108 0.05 12.92 7.49
CA VAL A 108 -0.44 12.69 8.86
C VAL A 108 -1.05 11.28 8.98
N LEU A 109 -1.87 10.91 8.00
CA LEU A 109 -2.49 9.59 7.99
C LEU A 109 -1.44 8.49 7.86
N GLY A 110 -0.52 8.62 6.91
CA GLY A 110 0.52 7.61 6.69
C GLY A 110 1.43 7.46 7.90
N ARG A 111 1.78 8.55 8.55
CA ARG A 111 2.63 8.53 9.75
C ARG A 111 1.93 7.92 10.96
N ASP A 112 0.60 7.97 10.99
CA ASP A 112 -0.18 7.31 12.04
C ASP A 112 -0.34 5.81 11.75
N LEU A 113 -0.64 5.48 10.50
CA LEU A 113 -1.00 4.12 10.10
C LEU A 113 0.21 3.18 9.97
N ALA A 114 1.28 3.65 9.32
CA ALA A 114 2.41 2.79 8.96
C ALA A 114 3.10 2.15 10.18
N PRO A 115 3.40 2.89 11.27
CA PRO A 115 4.03 2.26 12.43
C PRO A 115 3.15 1.19 13.08
N ARG A 116 1.85 1.38 13.08
CA ARG A 116 0.93 0.41 13.69
C ARG A 116 0.90 -0.89 12.90
N VAL A 117 0.87 -0.79 11.58
CA VAL A 117 0.90 -1.96 10.71
C VAL A 117 2.25 -2.66 10.83
N ALA A 118 3.34 -1.90 10.80
CA ALA A 118 4.68 -2.46 10.95
C ALA A 118 4.83 -3.22 12.28
N ALA A 119 4.31 -2.65 13.36
CA ALA A 119 4.36 -3.31 14.67
C ALA A 119 3.60 -4.64 14.67
N ARG A 120 2.43 -4.69 14.05
CA ARG A 120 1.63 -5.92 13.96
C ARG A 120 2.31 -7.01 13.15
N LEU A 121 3.10 -6.59 12.15
CA LEU A 121 3.80 -7.53 11.27
C LEU A 121 5.19 -7.85 11.76
N ASN A 122 5.64 -7.20 12.83
CA ASN A 122 7.02 -7.29 13.30
C ASN A 122 7.99 -6.94 12.16
N ALA A 123 7.67 -5.87 11.42
CA ALA A 123 8.41 -5.43 10.26
C ALA A 123 9.20 -4.16 10.54
N GLY A 124 10.22 -3.90 9.74
CA GLY A 124 10.98 -2.66 9.81
C GLY A 124 10.24 -1.50 9.15
N LEU A 125 10.62 -0.28 9.50
CA LEU A 125 10.04 0.93 8.94
C LEU A 125 11.15 1.88 8.51
N THR A 126 11.15 2.25 7.23
CA THR A 126 12.13 3.19 6.68
C THR A 126 11.53 4.59 6.73
N ALA A 127 12.21 5.52 7.39
CA ALA A 127 11.69 6.85 7.67
C ALA A 127 11.50 7.72 6.42
N ASP A 128 12.45 7.67 5.48
CA ASP A 128 12.46 8.61 4.35
C ASP A 128 11.26 8.49 3.44
N ALA A 129 10.97 7.30 3.00
CA ALA A 129 9.88 7.05 2.05
C ALA A 129 8.67 6.45 2.71
N THR A 130 8.63 6.41 4.01
CA THR A 130 7.62 5.71 4.79
C THR A 130 7.37 4.33 4.18
N LYS A 131 8.46 3.60 4.00
CA LYS A 131 8.44 2.26 3.43
C LYS A 131 8.43 1.24 4.55
N ILE A 132 7.50 0.30 4.48
CA ILE A 132 7.47 -0.85 5.40
C ILE A 132 8.24 -1.98 4.74
N GLU A 133 9.34 -2.39 5.36
CA GLU A 133 10.12 -3.52 4.88
C GLU A 133 9.64 -4.78 5.56
N ILE A 134 9.32 -5.79 4.78
CA ILE A 134 8.78 -7.05 5.29
C ILE A 134 9.92 -8.02 5.53
N ASP A 135 10.13 -8.35 6.79
CA ASP A 135 11.17 -9.30 7.18
C ASP A 135 10.61 -10.69 7.45
#